data_ff5a97ca3aced793c7e2e89d13667810
#
_entry.id   ff5a97ca3aced793c7e2e89d13667810
#
_cell.length_a   1.000
_cell.length_b   1.000
_cell.length_c   1.000
_cell.angle_alpha   90.00
_cell.angle_beta   90.00
_cell.angle_gamma   90.00
#
_symmetry.space_group_name_H-M   'P 1'
#
loop_
_entity.id
_entity.type
_entity.pdbx_description
1 polymer ?
#
loop_
_entity_poly.entity_id
_entity_poly.type
_entity_poly.pdbx_seq_one_letter_code
_entity_poly.pdbx_strand_id
1 'polypeptide(L)'
;TPDATDRLDMYKRTRDEGFGDEPKRRILVGTYALSAGYYDAYYGQAQKVRTLLAREHAEAFERFDVLVTPTSPTVAFELGGRTADPLAMYASDLLTIPSCMAGLPGLNVPCGLSEGLPVGLQLIGPQFAENTLFRLGHALEQAIGFDAVPARWR
;
A
#
# COMPACT_ATOMS: atom_id res chain seq x y z
N THR A 1 11.31 4.52 25.42
CA THR A 1 12.11 3.77 26.41
C THR A 1 12.21 4.57 27.70
N PRO A 2 11.78 4.06 28.87
CA PRO A 2 11.74 4.79 30.13
C PRO A 2 13.13 5.14 30.68
N ASP A 3 14.17 4.39 30.34
CA ASP A 3 15.52 4.51 30.90
C ASP A 3 16.45 5.40 30.06
N ALA A 4 15.89 6.25 29.18
CA ALA A 4 16.68 7.14 28.35
C ALA A 4 17.34 8.27 29.18
N THR A 5 18.61 8.54 28.92
CA THR A 5 19.39 9.55 29.63
C THR A 5 19.11 10.97 29.15
N ASP A 6 18.73 11.13 27.88
CA ASP A 6 18.33 12.40 27.28
C ASP A 6 17.35 12.17 26.12
N ARG A 7 16.89 13.26 25.48
CA ARG A 7 15.93 13.21 24.38
C ARG A 7 16.47 12.44 23.17
N LEU A 8 17.73 12.61 22.83
CA LEU A 8 18.34 11.96 21.68
C LEU A 8 18.50 10.44 21.94
N ASP A 9 18.92 10.07 23.14
CA ASP A 9 19.02 8.68 23.59
C ASP A 9 17.63 8.01 23.58
N MET A 10 16.60 8.71 24.06
CA MET A 10 15.22 8.25 23.99
C MET A 10 14.80 7.90 22.54
N TYR A 11 15.05 8.79 21.58
CA TYR A 11 14.74 8.54 20.18
C TYR A 11 15.51 7.35 19.60
N LYS A 12 16.81 7.25 19.89
CA LYS A 12 17.65 6.15 19.42
C LYS A 12 17.19 4.81 19.96
N ARG A 13 17.04 4.69 21.26
CA ARG A 13 16.62 3.45 21.93
C ARG A 13 15.21 3.04 21.53
N THR A 14 14.24 3.97 21.51
CA THR A 14 12.87 3.67 21.11
C THR A 14 12.81 3.08 19.69
N ARG A 15 13.59 3.62 18.75
CA ARG A 15 13.67 3.09 17.40
C ARG A 15 14.42 1.76 17.32
N ASP A 16 15.46 1.60 18.11
CA ASP A 16 16.26 0.38 18.11
C ASP A 16 15.49 -0.79 18.72
N GLU A 17 14.84 -0.58 19.83
CA GLU A 17 14.08 -1.60 20.56
C GLU A 17 12.70 -1.86 19.93
N GLY A 18 12.04 -0.79 19.42
CA GLY A 18 10.65 -0.84 18.96
C GLY A 18 10.47 -1.17 17.48
N PHE A 19 11.49 -0.97 16.63
CA PHE A 19 11.39 -1.22 15.20
C PHE A 19 12.16 -2.48 14.81
N GLY A 20 11.51 -3.33 14.00
CA GLY A 20 12.17 -4.42 13.30
C GLY A 20 13.12 -3.90 12.19
N ASP A 21 13.79 -4.82 11.50
CA ASP A 21 14.82 -4.48 10.50
C ASP A 21 14.25 -3.74 9.28
N GLU A 22 13.07 -4.11 8.81
CA GLU A 22 12.47 -3.50 7.64
C GLU A 22 12.06 -2.03 7.84
N PRO A 23 11.35 -1.63 8.91
CA PRO A 23 11.15 -0.22 9.24
C PRO A 23 12.45 0.58 9.38
N LYS A 24 13.49 0.02 10.02
CA LYS A 24 14.82 0.66 10.11
C LYS A 24 15.43 0.88 8.73
N ARG A 25 15.38 -0.13 7.86
CA ARG A 25 15.86 -0.04 6.46
C ARG A 25 15.14 1.06 5.69
N ARG A 26 13.81 1.12 5.74
CA ARG A 26 13.01 2.13 5.03
C ARG A 26 13.30 3.56 5.52
N ILE A 27 13.48 3.75 6.81
CA ILE A 27 13.89 5.05 7.39
C ILE A 27 15.26 5.46 6.87
N LEU A 28 16.22 4.54 6.84
CA LEU A 28 17.57 4.81 6.32
C LEU A 28 17.56 5.16 4.83
N VAL A 29 16.84 4.40 4.01
CA VAL A 29 16.69 4.66 2.57
C VAL A 29 16.03 6.02 2.32
N GLY A 30 14.96 6.36 3.05
CA GLY A 30 14.29 7.65 2.95
C GLY A 30 15.20 8.80 3.34
N THR A 31 15.95 8.67 4.43
CA THR A 31 16.92 9.67 4.88
C THR A 31 18.05 9.86 3.85
N TYR A 32 18.55 8.76 3.27
CA TYR A 32 19.57 8.80 2.24
C TYR A 32 19.07 9.51 0.97
N ALA A 33 17.87 9.18 0.50
CA ALA A 33 17.28 9.81 -0.68
C ALA A 33 17.05 11.33 -0.52
N LEU A 34 16.90 11.81 0.72
CA LEU A 34 16.73 13.23 1.04
C LEU A 34 18.06 13.93 1.38
N SER A 35 19.18 13.21 1.45
CA SER A 35 20.47 13.80 1.81
C SER A 35 21.07 14.64 0.67
N ALA A 36 21.99 15.54 1.05
CA ALA A 36 22.65 16.42 0.10
C ALA A 36 23.37 15.61 -1.02
N GLY A 37 23.16 16.01 -2.27
CA GLY A 37 23.71 15.35 -3.46
C GLY A 37 22.82 14.24 -4.04
N TYR A 38 21.85 13.73 -3.28
CA TYR A 38 20.93 12.68 -3.76
C TYR A 38 19.50 13.17 -3.92
N TYR A 39 19.14 14.31 -3.35
CA TYR A 39 17.80 14.87 -3.42
C TYR A 39 17.29 15.01 -4.84
N ASP A 40 18.04 15.67 -5.74
CA ASP A 40 17.63 15.87 -7.14
C ASP A 40 17.63 14.56 -7.94
N ALA A 41 18.58 13.68 -7.67
CA ALA A 41 18.72 12.42 -8.38
C ALA A 41 17.60 11.42 -8.05
N TYR A 42 17.17 11.37 -6.81
CA TYR A 42 16.18 10.39 -6.33
C TYR A 42 14.84 11.04 -6.00
N TYR A 43 14.80 11.91 -5.01
CA TYR A 43 13.53 12.51 -4.55
C TYR A 43 12.90 13.40 -5.60
N GLY A 44 13.67 14.26 -6.25
CA GLY A 44 13.19 15.13 -7.33
C GLY A 44 12.62 14.33 -8.50
N GLN A 45 13.27 13.24 -8.91
CA GLN A 45 12.75 12.35 -9.96
C GLN A 45 11.48 11.63 -9.52
N ALA A 46 11.44 11.13 -8.28
CA ALA A 46 10.24 10.49 -7.73
C ALA A 46 9.03 11.44 -7.72
N GLN A 47 9.22 12.73 -7.40
CA GLN A 47 8.15 13.73 -7.46
C GLN A 47 7.65 13.98 -8.89
N LYS A 48 8.51 13.94 -9.90
CA LYS A 48 8.10 14.04 -11.31
C LYS A 48 7.25 12.83 -11.71
N VAL A 49 7.67 11.62 -11.36
CA VAL A 49 6.90 10.39 -11.61
C VAL A 49 5.56 10.43 -10.89
N ARG A 50 5.53 10.86 -9.62
CA ARG A 50 4.28 11.07 -8.88
C ARG A 50 3.31 12.00 -9.60
N THR A 51 3.83 13.09 -10.15
CA THR A 51 3.01 14.06 -10.92
C THR A 51 2.42 13.42 -12.17
N LEU A 52 3.18 12.58 -12.87
CA LEU A 52 2.68 11.84 -14.03
C LEU A 52 1.58 10.86 -13.63
N LEU A 53 1.79 10.07 -12.58
CA LEU A 53 0.78 9.15 -12.06
C LEU A 53 -0.52 9.88 -11.68
N ALA A 54 -0.42 11.02 -10.99
CA ALA A 54 -1.59 11.81 -10.62
C ALA A 54 -2.35 12.32 -11.85
N ARG A 55 -1.64 12.76 -12.90
CA ARG A 55 -2.23 13.22 -14.15
C ARG A 55 -2.93 12.09 -14.91
N GLU A 56 -2.27 10.95 -15.09
CA GLU A 56 -2.85 9.79 -15.79
C GLU A 56 -4.14 9.30 -15.11
N HIS A 57 -4.18 9.29 -13.79
CA HIS A 57 -5.40 8.95 -13.06
C HIS A 57 -6.49 10.03 -13.23
N ALA A 58 -6.11 11.32 -13.19
CA ALA A 58 -7.07 12.40 -13.41
C ALA A 58 -7.71 12.31 -14.80
N GLU A 59 -6.91 12.06 -15.84
CA GLU A 59 -7.38 11.85 -17.21
C GLU A 59 -8.30 10.61 -17.33
N ALA A 60 -8.00 9.54 -16.63
CA ALA A 60 -8.86 8.36 -16.57
C ALA A 60 -10.22 8.67 -15.91
N PHE A 61 -10.22 9.47 -14.83
CA PHE A 61 -11.44 9.88 -14.14
C PHE A 61 -12.31 10.91 -14.89
N GLU A 62 -11.83 11.50 -15.99
CA GLU A 62 -12.70 12.24 -16.90
C GLU A 62 -13.72 11.34 -17.62
N ARG A 63 -13.43 10.04 -17.69
CA ARG A 63 -14.22 9.04 -18.44
C ARG A 63 -14.85 7.97 -17.56
N PHE A 64 -14.27 7.72 -16.38
CA PHE A 64 -14.68 6.65 -15.47
C PHE A 64 -14.89 7.18 -14.06
N ASP A 65 -15.91 6.71 -13.38
CA ASP A 65 -16.19 7.08 -11.99
C ASP A 65 -15.29 6.34 -11.00
N VAL A 66 -14.87 5.12 -11.34
CA VAL A 66 -14.03 4.24 -10.51
C VAL A 66 -13.14 3.39 -11.42
N LEU A 67 -11.89 3.20 -11.02
CA LEU A 67 -10.99 2.23 -11.62
C LEU A 67 -10.95 0.96 -10.77
N VAL A 68 -10.83 -0.18 -11.42
CA VAL A 68 -10.88 -1.48 -10.76
C VAL A 68 -9.64 -2.28 -11.11
N THR A 69 -8.97 -2.83 -10.09
CA THR A 69 -7.77 -3.66 -10.25
C THR A 69 -7.77 -4.81 -9.23
N PRO A 70 -7.00 -5.88 -9.43
CA PRO A 70 -6.63 -6.75 -8.31
C PRO A 70 -5.91 -5.92 -7.23
N THR A 71 -6.06 -6.29 -5.97
CA THR A 71 -5.36 -5.59 -4.87
C THR A 71 -3.88 -5.97 -4.81
N SER A 72 -3.56 -7.21 -5.09
CA SER A 72 -2.18 -7.73 -5.11
C SER A 72 -1.97 -8.63 -6.34
N PRO A 73 -0.74 -8.72 -6.87
CA PRO A 73 -0.41 -9.58 -8.00
C PRO A 73 -0.62 -11.08 -7.73
N THR A 74 -0.57 -11.49 -6.48
CA THR A 74 -0.71 -12.88 -6.04
C THR A 74 -1.62 -12.97 -4.83
N VAL A 75 -2.15 -14.17 -4.56
CA VAL A 75 -2.75 -14.51 -3.26
C VAL A 75 -1.68 -14.50 -2.16
N ALA A 76 -2.12 -14.65 -0.89
CA ALA A 76 -1.21 -14.72 0.25
C ALA A 76 -0.15 -15.82 0.03
N PHE A 77 1.07 -15.56 0.47
CA PHE A 77 2.19 -16.50 0.43
C PHE A 77 2.52 -16.98 1.84
N GLU A 78 3.28 -18.08 1.94
CA GLU A 78 3.66 -18.65 3.24
C GLU A 78 4.51 -17.68 4.06
N LEU A 79 4.38 -17.76 5.38
CA LEU A 79 5.20 -16.98 6.31
C LEU A 79 6.69 -17.27 6.04
N GLY A 80 7.47 -16.21 5.86
CA GLY A 80 8.89 -16.31 5.53
C GLY A 80 9.19 -16.57 4.05
N GLY A 81 8.20 -16.87 3.21
CA GLY A 81 8.42 -17.26 1.80
C GLY A 81 9.08 -16.19 0.92
N ARG A 82 9.06 -14.92 1.32
CA ARG A 82 9.68 -13.79 0.57
C ARG A 82 10.72 -13.01 1.36
N THR A 83 11.14 -13.49 2.51
CA THR A 83 12.11 -12.76 3.37
C THR A 83 13.51 -12.69 2.77
N ALA A 84 13.88 -13.65 1.92
CA ALA A 84 15.19 -13.69 1.27
C ALA A 84 15.30 -12.77 0.04
N ASP A 85 14.15 -12.30 -0.51
CA ASP A 85 14.12 -11.43 -1.69
C ASP A 85 13.28 -10.17 -1.41
N PRO A 86 13.94 -9.05 -1.03
CA PRO A 86 13.24 -7.79 -0.79
C PRO A 86 12.48 -7.25 -2.01
N LEU A 87 12.94 -7.52 -3.24
CA LEU A 87 12.27 -7.06 -4.46
C LEU A 87 10.97 -7.82 -4.69
N ALA A 88 10.95 -9.14 -4.46
CA ALA A 88 9.73 -9.93 -4.51
C ALA A 88 8.70 -9.49 -3.46
N MET A 89 9.16 -9.07 -2.27
CA MET A 89 8.29 -8.49 -1.25
C MET A 89 7.71 -7.15 -1.71
N TYR A 90 8.52 -6.24 -2.25
CA TYR A 90 8.07 -4.93 -2.75
C TYR A 90 7.13 -5.06 -3.97
N ALA A 91 7.32 -6.06 -4.80
CA ALA A 91 6.41 -6.32 -5.93
C ALA A 91 4.97 -6.65 -5.48
N SER A 92 4.77 -7.04 -4.22
CA SER A 92 3.42 -7.27 -3.67
C SER A 92 2.57 -5.98 -3.63
N ASP A 93 3.20 -4.82 -3.58
CA ASP A 93 2.55 -3.51 -3.49
C ASP A 93 2.37 -2.83 -4.87
N LEU A 94 2.72 -3.51 -5.95
CA LEU A 94 2.73 -2.95 -7.31
C LEU A 94 1.42 -2.29 -7.72
N LEU A 95 0.29 -2.84 -7.30
CA LEU A 95 -1.05 -2.38 -7.68
C LEU A 95 -1.65 -1.35 -6.70
N THR A 96 -1.09 -1.20 -5.50
CA THR A 96 -1.59 -0.27 -4.48
C THR A 96 -0.78 1.01 -4.39
N ILE A 97 0.52 0.96 -4.67
CA ILE A 97 1.41 2.13 -4.62
C ILE A 97 0.97 3.26 -5.58
N PRO A 98 0.57 3.02 -6.84
CA PRO A 98 0.20 4.10 -7.76
C PRO A 98 -0.93 4.99 -7.24
N SER A 99 -2.00 4.41 -6.70
CA SER A 99 -3.12 5.16 -6.12
C SER A 99 -2.70 5.94 -4.88
N CYS A 100 -1.89 5.35 -3.99
CA CYS A 100 -1.32 6.04 -2.82
C CYS A 100 -0.44 7.22 -3.24
N MET A 101 0.43 7.04 -4.25
CA MET A 101 1.30 8.10 -4.75
C MET A 101 0.52 9.23 -5.42
N ALA A 102 -0.58 8.92 -6.10
CA ALA A 102 -1.47 9.91 -6.71
C ALA A 102 -2.38 10.61 -5.68
N GLY A 103 -2.44 10.14 -4.43
CA GLY A 103 -3.29 10.71 -3.38
C GLY A 103 -4.78 10.41 -3.56
N LEU A 104 -5.10 9.20 -4.03
CA LEU A 104 -6.44 8.75 -4.37
C LEU A 104 -6.99 7.81 -3.29
N PRO A 105 -8.29 7.86 -2.98
CA PRO A 105 -8.92 6.89 -2.12
C PRO A 105 -9.02 5.52 -2.80
N GLY A 106 -8.78 4.46 -2.03
CA GLY A 106 -8.91 3.07 -2.46
C GLY A 106 -9.73 2.26 -1.47
N LEU A 107 -10.56 1.36 -1.98
CA LEU A 107 -11.34 0.40 -1.21
C LEU A 107 -11.04 -1.00 -1.70
N ASN A 108 -10.80 -1.94 -0.79
CA ASN A 108 -10.67 -3.35 -1.14
C ASN A 108 -11.93 -4.13 -0.74
N VAL A 109 -12.45 -4.91 -1.69
CA VAL A 109 -13.60 -5.80 -1.48
C VAL A 109 -13.17 -7.23 -1.78
N PRO A 110 -13.40 -8.20 -0.88
CA PRO A 110 -13.13 -9.60 -1.19
C PRO A 110 -14.09 -10.08 -2.30
N CYS A 111 -13.53 -10.73 -3.34
CA CYS A 111 -14.30 -11.08 -4.52
C CYS A 111 -14.31 -12.58 -4.88
N GLY A 112 -13.63 -13.41 -4.10
CA GLY A 112 -13.58 -14.83 -4.34
C GLY A 112 -12.35 -15.50 -3.73
N LEU A 113 -12.11 -16.74 -4.14
CA LEU A 113 -10.93 -17.53 -3.73
C LEU A 113 -10.12 -17.92 -4.95
N SER A 114 -8.80 -17.94 -4.81
CA SER A 114 -7.86 -18.59 -5.72
C SER A 114 -6.97 -19.51 -4.88
N GLU A 115 -6.89 -20.77 -5.25
CA GLU A 115 -6.15 -21.79 -4.50
C GLU A 115 -6.59 -21.90 -3.02
N GLY A 116 -7.88 -21.64 -2.74
CA GLY A 116 -8.43 -21.63 -1.39
C GLY A 116 -8.12 -20.39 -0.56
N LEU A 117 -7.41 -19.40 -1.11
CA LEU A 117 -7.05 -18.15 -0.45
C LEU A 117 -7.87 -16.98 -1.00
N PRO A 118 -8.22 -15.97 -0.16
CA PRO A 118 -9.05 -14.86 -0.58
C PRO A 118 -8.34 -13.95 -1.58
N VAL A 119 -9.12 -13.47 -2.55
CA VAL A 119 -8.71 -12.49 -3.56
C VAL A 119 -9.42 -11.17 -3.30
N GLY A 120 -8.68 -10.07 -3.33
CA GLY A 120 -9.19 -8.72 -3.18
C GLY A 120 -9.38 -8.01 -4.52
N LEU A 121 -10.52 -7.35 -4.68
CA LEU A 121 -10.81 -6.41 -5.75
C LEU A 121 -10.61 -4.99 -5.24
N GLN A 122 -9.67 -4.26 -5.82
CA GLN A 122 -9.39 -2.88 -5.46
C GLN A 122 -10.23 -1.93 -6.32
N LEU A 123 -10.93 -1.02 -5.66
CA LEU A 123 -11.66 0.09 -6.25
C LEU A 123 -10.89 1.37 -5.97
N ILE A 124 -10.59 2.16 -6.99
CA ILE A 124 -9.88 3.43 -6.86
C ILE A 124 -10.79 4.53 -7.38
N GLY A 125 -11.01 5.58 -6.60
CA GLY A 125 -11.84 6.72 -6.96
C GLY A 125 -11.03 8.02 -7.09
N PRO A 126 -11.63 9.06 -7.68
CA PRO A 126 -11.05 10.40 -7.64
C PRO A 126 -10.95 10.91 -6.20
N GLN A 127 -10.17 11.95 -5.98
CA GLN A 127 -9.98 12.54 -4.65
C GLN A 127 -11.34 12.90 -4.01
N PHE A 128 -11.49 12.53 -2.74
CA PHE A 128 -12.72 12.76 -1.93
C PHE A 128 -13.96 12.02 -2.42
N ALA A 129 -13.81 10.97 -3.23
CA ALA A 129 -14.92 10.14 -3.73
C ALA A 129 -15.19 8.89 -2.87
N GLU A 130 -14.84 8.88 -1.60
CA GLU A 130 -15.00 7.74 -0.68
C GLU A 130 -16.45 7.25 -0.64
N ASN A 131 -17.42 8.16 -0.68
CA ASN A 131 -18.86 7.80 -0.71
C ASN A 131 -19.22 6.97 -1.95
N THR A 132 -18.63 7.27 -3.12
CA THR A 132 -18.84 6.51 -4.35
C THR A 132 -18.24 5.11 -4.21
N LEU A 133 -17.05 5.02 -3.64
CA LEU A 133 -16.39 3.74 -3.38
C LEU A 133 -17.18 2.87 -2.41
N PHE A 134 -17.68 3.43 -1.30
CA PHE A 134 -18.51 2.68 -0.34
C PHE A 134 -19.82 2.18 -0.97
N ARG A 135 -20.49 3.00 -1.76
CA ARG A 135 -21.72 2.59 -2.45
C ARG A 135 -21.46 1.47 -3.45
N LEU A 136 -20.42 1.60 -4.27
CA LEU A 136 -20.03 0.57 -5.22
C LEU A 136 -19.55 -0.69 -4.52
N GLY A 137 -18.69 -0.56 -3.50
CA GLY A 137 -18.20 -1.66 -2.69
C GLY A 137 -19.34 -2.47 -2.07
N HIS A 138 -20.32 -1.79 -1.45
CA HIS A 138 -21.51 -2.45 -0.92
C HIS A 138 -22.32 -3.18 -2.00
N ALA A 139 -22.54 -2.54 -3.14
CA ALA A 139 -23.26 -3.17 -4.25
C ALA A 139 -22.53 -4.44 -4.77
N LEU A 140 -21.18 -4.38 -4.85
CA LEU A 140 -20.34 -5.52 -5.22
C LEU A 140 -20.39 -6.64 -4.18
N GLU A 141 -20.32 -6.32 -2.90
CA GLU A 141 -20.44 -7.33 -1.82
C GLU A 141 -21.78 -8.09 -1.94
N GLN A 142 -22.89 -7.35 -2.16
CA GLN A 142 -24.20 -7.97 -2.35
C GLN A 142 -24.27 -8.83 -3.62
N ALA A 143 -23.67 -8.37 -4.72
CA ALA A 143 -23.70 -9.08 -5.99
C ALA A 143 -22.79 -10.32 -5.99
N ILE A 144 -21.63 -10.25 -5.36
CA ILE A 144 -20.65 -11.35 -5.28
C ILE A 144 -21.09 -12.38 -4.25
N GLY A 145 -21.71 -11.97 -3.14
CA GLY A 145 -22.15 -12.87 -2.08
C GLY A 145 -21.01 -13.66 -1.42
N PHE A 146 -19.79 -13.06 -1.33
CA PHE A 146 -18.64 -13.73 -0.74
C PHE A 146 -18.74 -13.76 0.78
N ASP A 147 -18.93 -14.95 1.35
CA ASP A 147 -19.13 -15.19 2.79
C ASP A 147 -18.07 -16.12 3.42
N ALA A 148 -16.99 -16.41 2.69
CA ALA A 148 -15.95 -17.32 3.17
C ALA A 148 -15.21 -16.71 4.38
N VAL A 149 -15.42 -17.33 5.54
CA VAL A 149 -14.77 -16.98 6.80
C VAL A 149 -13.80 -18.10 7.17
N PRO A 150 -12.57 -17.78 7.64
CA PRO A 150 -11.63 -18.79 8.09
C PRO A 150 -12.25 -19.71 9.15
N ALA A 151 -11.96 -21.01 9.08
CA ALA A 151 -12.59 -22.03 9.94
C ALA A 151 -12.47 -21.73 11.45
N ARG A 152 -11.39 -21.06 11.87
CA ARG A 152 -11.17 -20.65 13.27
C ARG A 152 -12.11 -19.54 13.77
N TRP A 153 -12.88 -18.93 12.89
CA TRP A 153 -13.82 -17.84 13.19
C TRP A 153 -15.29 -18.23 12.99
N ARG A 154 -15.53 -19.52 12.67
CA ARG A 154 -16.88 -20.10 12.53
C ARG A 154 -17.36 -20.73 13.83
#